data_bf4f899f7e7182d4976bf9727216ae07
#
_entry.id   bf4f899f7e7182d4976bf9727216ae07
#
_cell.length_a   1.000
_cell.length_b   1.000
_cell.length_c   1.000
_cell.angle_alpha   90.00
_cell.angle_beta   90.00
_cell.angle_gamma   90.00
#
_symmetry.space_group_name_H-M   'P 1'
#
loop_
_entity.id
_entity.type
_entity.pdbx_description
1 polymer ?
#
loop_
_entity_poly.entity_id
_entity_poly.type
_entity_poly.pdbx_seq_one_letter_code
_entity_poly.pdbx_strand_id
1 'polypeptide(L)'
;MTRKKIILIRLVIFSPFIGLFLVVSLTSIGFFGPLPAFEQLENPKNNLATEIISEDGVLLGKYFFENRSNVKYYELPENLINALISTEDIRYMSHSGIDVRSLARAIFGLISGGKSSGGASTITQQLAKMLFTEKPSSGLQRVMQKFKEWIIAIRLE
;
A
#
# COMPACT_ATOMS: atom_id res chain seq x y z
N MET A 1 -32.97 -24.03 -21.01
CA MET A 1 -32.27 -23.81 -19.73
C MET A 1 -33.32 -23.33 -18.72
N THR A 2 -33.47 -23.98 -17.56
CA THR A 2 -34.50 -23.60 -16.58
C THR A 2 -34.14 -22.26 -15.89
N ARG A 3 -35.13 -21.42 -15.54
CA ARG A 3 -34.94 -20.11 -14.86
C ARG A 3 -34.01 -20.24 -13.63
N LYS A 4 -34.13 -21.35 -12.88
CA LYS A 4 -33.28 -21.62 -11.71
C LYS A 4 -31.77 -21.75 -12.08
N LYS A 5 -31.44 -22.40 -13.21
CA LYS A 5 -30.05 -22.52 -13.68
C LYS A 5 -29.46 -21.16 -14.10
N ILE A 6 -30.26 -20.31 -14.73
CA ILE A 6 -29.83 -18.94 -15.12
C ILE A 6 -29.55 -18.10 -13.88
N ILE A 7 -30.40 -18.16 -12.86
CA ILE A 7 -30.20 -17.43 -11.59
C ILE A 7 -28.94 -17.92 -10.89
N LEU A 8 -28.73 -19.25 -10.82
CA LEU A 8 -27.54 -19.83 -10.19
C LEU A 8 -26.24 -19.38 -10.90
N ILE A 9 -26.21 -19.39 -12.22
CA ILE A 9 -25.06 -18.93 -13.00
C ILE A 9 -24.79 -17.45 -12.75
N ARG A 10 -25.82 -16.61 -12.73
CA ARG A 10 -25.66 -15.18 -12.40
C ARG A 10 -25.12 -14.98 -10.99
N LEU A 11 -25.65 -15.71 -9.99
CA LEU A 11 -25.13 -15.64 -8.62
C LEU A 11 -23.65 -16.04 -8.54
N VAL A 12 -23.23 -17.10 -9.24
CA VAL A 12 -21.83 -17.53 -9.27
C VAL A 12 -20.95 -16.47 -9.94
N ILE A 13 -21.40 -15.87 -11.05
CA ILE A 13 -20.62 -14.84 -11.76
C ILE A 13 -20.51 -13.54 -10.93
N PHE A 14 -21.59 -13.14 -10.25
CA PHE A 14 -21.60 -11.87 -9.49
C PHE A 14 -21.06 -12.01 -8.05
N SER A 15 -21.02 -13.24 -7.48
CA SER A 15 -20.58 -13.45 -6.10
C SER A 15 -19.17 -12.88 -5.80
N PRO A 16 -18.15 -13.00 -6.68
CA PRO A 16 -16.83 -12.42 -6.39
C PRO A 16 -16.87 -10.88 -6.36
N PHE A 17 -17.71 -10.25 -7.18
CA PHE A 17 -17.85 -8.80 -7.18
C PHE A 17 -18.58 -8.31 -5.92
N ILE A 18 -19.62 -9.02 -5.49
CA ILE A 18 -20.34 -8.74 -4.24
C ILE A 18 -19.41 -8.95 -3.05
N GLY A 19 -18.63 -10.03 -3.04
CA GLY A 19 -17.63 -10.30 -2.00
C GLY A 19 -16.57 -9.22 -1.91
N LEU A 20 -16.01 -8.80 -3.04
CA LEU A 20 -15.05 -7.70 -3.12
C LEU A 20 -15.64 -6.38 -2.60
N PHE A 21 -16.85 -6.03 -3.06
CA PHE A 21 -17.55 -4.82 -2.61
C PHE A 21 -17.79 -4.83 -1.10
N LEU A 22 -18.22 -5.97 -0.54
CA LEU A 22 -18.46 -6.14 0.88
C LEU A 22 -17.15 -5.97 1.69
N VAL A 23 -16.06 -6.60 1.26
CA VAL A 23 -14.76 -6.49 1.93
C VAL A 23 -14.27 -5.04 1.90
N VAL A 24 -14.33 -4.37 0.76
CA VAL A 24 -13.93 -2.96 0.63
C VAL A 24 -14.79 -2.06 1.52
N SER A 25 -16.11 -2.26 1.53
CA SER A 25 -17.03 -1.51 2.39
C SER A 25 -16.73 -1.72 3.87
N LEU A 26 -16.56 -2.96 4.32
CA LEU A 26 -16.20 -3.28 5.70
C LEU A 26 -14.85 -2.67 6.10
N THR A 27 -13.86 -2.69 5.21
CA THR A 27 -12.57 -2.06 5.45
C THR A 27 -12.71 -0.54 5.56
N SER A 28 -13.53 0.08 4.70
CA SER A 28 -13.75 1.54 4.69
C SER A 28 -14.41 2.06 5.97
N ILE A 29 -15.28 1.29 6.60
CA ILE A 29 -15.90 1.63 7.90
C ILE A 29 -15.01 1.25 9.10
N GLY A 30 -13.81 0.71 8.87
CA GLY A 30 -12.86 0.38 9.93
C GLY A 30 -13.12 -0.96 10.64
N PHE A 31 -13.94 -1.86 10.10
CA PHE A 31 -14.23 -3.17 10.69
C PHE A 31 -12.96 -4.01 10.93
N PHE A 32 -11.99 -3.93 10.03
CA PHE A 32 -10.68 -4.59 10.14
C PHE A 32 -9.62 -3.71 10.82
N GLY A 33 -10.04 -2.73 11.61
CA GLY A 33 -9.23 -1.76 12.33
C GLY A 33 -9.25 -0.37 11.68
N PRO A 34 -8.93 0.68 12.46
CA PRO A 34 -9.09 2.06 12.02
C PRO A 34 -8.25 2.36 10.78
N LEU A 35 -8.81 3.20 9.90
CA LEU A 35 -8.05 3.84 8.84
C LEU A 35 -7.47 5.16 9.37
N PRO A 36 -6.29 5.58 8.90
CA PRO A 36 -5.72 6.85 9.30
C PRO A 36 -6.62 8.02 8.87
N ALA A 37 -6.71 9.04 9.73
CA ALA A 37 -7.37 10.30 9.39
C ALA A 37 -6.55 11.05 8.32
N PHE A 38 -7.19 11.95 7.55
CA PHE A 38 -6.50 12.74 6.53
C PHE A 38 -5.32 13.53 7.09
N GLU A 39 -5.46 14.11 8.28
CA GLU A 39 -4.37 14.83 8.96
C GLU A 39 -3.14 13.95 9.21
N GLN A 40 -3.35 12.66 9.52
CA GLN A 40 -2.25 11.69 9.70
C GLN A 40 -1.62 11.26 8.38
N LEU A 41 -2.38 11.32 7.28
CA LEU A 41 -1.86 11.03 5.94
C LEU A 41 -0.99 12.19 5.44
N GLU A 42 -1.39 13.43 5.70
CA GLU A 42 -0.62 14.64 5.33
C GLU A 42 0.64 14.81 6.19
N ASN A 43 0.54 14.48 7.49
CA ASN A 43 1.63 14.64 8.45
C ASN A 43 1.90 13.34 9.21
N PRO A 44 2.48 12.33 8.56
CA PRO A 44 2.75 11.05 9.20
C PRO A 44 3.81 11.21 10.30
N LYS A 45 3.53 10.63 11.47
CA LYS A 45 4.51 10.58 12.57
C LYS A 45 5.65 9.64 12.18
N ASN A 46 6.83 10.20 11.98
CA ASN A 46 8.05 9.44 11.73
C ASN A 46 8.88 9.35 13.01
N ASN A 47 9.44 8.19 13.28
CA ASN A 47 10.43 8.00 14.33
C ASN A 47 11.78 8.52 13.82
N LEU A 48 12.04 9.82 14.07
CA LEU A 48 13.32 10.42 13.74
C LEU A 48 14.36 10.06 14.80
N ALA A 49 15.64 10.10 14.39
CA ALA A 49 16.74 10.02 15.32
C ALA A 49 16.75 11.28 16.22
N THR A 50 16.88 11.09 17.54
CA THR A 50 17.13 12.17 18.49
C THR A 50 18.61 12.52 18.45
N GLU A 51 18.93 13.76 18.16
CA GLU A 51 20.31 14.25 18.15
C GLU A 51 20.69 14.77 19.53
N ILE A 52 21.86 14.38 20.01
CA ILE A 52 22.48 14.89 21.23
C ILE A 52 23.51 15.92 20.80
N ILE A 53 23.26 17.17 21.12
CA ILE A 53 24.07 18.29 20.70
C ILE A 53 24.68 18.93 21.95
N SER A 54 25.98 19.28 21.92
CA SER A 54 26.65 20.00 22.98
C SER A 54 26.23 21.49 22.98
N GLU A 55 26.56 22.21 24.04
CA GLU A 55 26.21 23.62 24.22
C GLU A 55 26.79 24.51 23.09
N ASP A 56 27.92 24.13 22.54
CA ASP A 56 28.60 24.78 21.41
C ASP A 56 28.09 24.30 20.02
N GLY A 57 27.01 23.51 19.98
CA GLY A 57 26.35 23.09 18.74
C GLY A 57 26.98 21.88 18.04
N VAL A 58 27.94 21.21 18.67
CA VAL A 58 28.57 20.02 18.10
C VAL A 58 27.71 18.78 18.33
N LEU A 59 27.47 18.00 17.28
CA LEU A 59 26.76 16.72 17.36
C LEU A 59 27.60 15.71 18.12
N LEU A 60 27.19 15.34 19.34
CA LEU A 60 27.84 14.35 20.18
C LEU A 60 27.44 12.91 19.84
N GLY A 61 26.21 12.74 19.37
CA GLY A 61 25.70 11.43 18.99
C GLY A 61 24.24 11.45 18.59
N LYS A 62 23.73 10.30 18.13
CA LYS A 62 22.33 10.12 17.77
C LYS A 62 21.78 8.92 18.53
N TYR A 63 20.60 9.10 19.13
CA TYR A 63 19.82 8.01 19.72
C TYR A 63 18.62 7.73 18.81
N PHE A 64 18.50 6.51 18.31
CA PHE A 64 17.48 6.18 17.34
C PHE A 64 17.03 4.72 17.47
N PHE A 65 15.77 4.48 17.17
CA PHE A 65 15.25 3.15 16.92
C PHE A 65 15.46 2.76 15.44
N GLU A 66 15.31 3.75 14.55
CA GLU A 66 15.65 3.68 13.14
C GLU A 66 16.47 4.91 12.78
N ASN A 67 17.64 4.70 12.17
CA ASN A 67 18.52 5.81 11.76
C ASN A 67 17.95 6.51 10.52
N ARG A 68 16.98 7.38 10.76
CA ARG A 68 16.31 8.18 9.69
C ARG A 68 16.64 9.64 9.87
N SER A 69 16.93 10.31 8.77
CA SER A 69 17.00 11.75 8.65
C SER A 69 15.99 12.25 7.62
N ASN A 70 15.38 13.39 7.89
CA ASN A 70 14.48 14.02 6.92
C ASN A 70 15.29 14.61 5.76
N VAL A 71 14.83 14.31 4.55
CA VAL A 71 15.33 14.92 3.32
C VAL A 71 14.13 15.52 2.60
N LYS A 72 14.27 16.73 2.10
CA LYS A 72 13.21 17.39 1.32
C LYS A 72 13.25 16.89 -0.12
N TYR A 73 12.08 16.81 -0.76
CA TYR A 73 11.96 16.28 -2.11
C TYR A 73 12.92 16.95 -3.12
N TYR A 74 13.08 18.28 -3.04
CA TYR A 74 13.96 19.03 -3.94
C TYR A 74 15.47 18.81 -3.68
N GLU A 75 15.83 18.17 -2.56
CA GLU A 75 17.22 17.79 -2.24
C GLU A 75 17.57 16.40 -2.81
N LEU A 76 16.56 15.65 -3.30
CA LEU A 76 16.77 14.33 -3.88
C LEU A 76 17.32 14.47 -5.32
N PRO A 77 18.37 13.72 -5.67
CA PRO A 77 18.86 13.66 -7.04
C PRO A 77 17.79 13.07 -7.97
N GLU A 78 17.59 13.66 -9.13
CA GLU A 78 16.63 13.17 -10.14
C GLU A 78 16.87 11.70 -10.52
N ASN A 79 18.14 11.29 -10.62
CA ASN A 79 18.49 9.90 -10.91
C ASN A 79 17.99 8.92 -9.85
N LEU A 80 17.92 9.31 -8.57
CA LEU A 80 17.37 8.49 -7.51
C LEU A 80 15.87 8.31 -7.66
N ILE A 81 15.15 9.41 -7.96
CA ILE A 81 13.72 9.41 -8.20
C ILE A 81 13.39 8.51 -9.40
N ASN A 82 14.11 8.69 -10.51
CA ASN A 82 13.92 7.90 -11.72
C ASN A 82 14.26 6.41 -11.49
N ALA A 83 15.30 6.10 -10.74
CA ALA A 83 15.64 4.73 -10.38
C ALA A 83 14.54 4.06 -9.55
N LEU A 84 14.02 4.77 -8.54
CA LEU A 84 12.92 4.27 -7.70
C LEU A 84 11.67 3.98 -8.53
N ILE A 85 11.23 4.94 -9.35
CA ILE A 85 10.05 4.79 -10.21
C ILE A 85 10.24 3.64 -11.20
N SER A 86 11.41 3.54 -11.83
CA SER A 86 11.69 2.51 -12.84
C SER A 86 11.74 1.10 -12.26
N THR A 87 12.18 0.95 -11.02
CA THR A 87 12.33 -0.36 -10.36
C THR A 87 11.07 -0.82 -9.66
N GLU A 88 10.38 0.09 -8.98
CA GLU A 88 9.25 -0.25 -8.12
C GLU A 88 7.89 -0.06 -8.81
N ASP A 89 7.76 0.98 -9.65
CA ASP A 89 6.46 1.37 -10.21
C ASP A 89 6.60 2.19 -11.50
N ILE A 90 7.00 1.55 -12.57
CA ILE A 90 7.26 2.22 -13.87
C ILE A 90 6.06 3.01 -14.43
N ARG A 91 4.84 2.74 -13.93
CA ARG A 91 3.61 3.45 -14.31
C ARG A 91 3.09 4.38 -13.23
N TYR A 92 3.92 4.78 -12.28
CA TYR A 92 3.54 5.64 -11.17
C TYR A 92 2.71 6.85 -11.59
N MET A 93 3.10 7.54 -12.65
CA MET A 93 2.41 8.72 -13.17
C MET A 93 1.11 8.41 -13.95
N SER A 94 0.71 7.15 -14.09
CA SER A 94 -0.43 6.73 -14.94
C SER A 94 -1.57 6.04 -14.20
N HIS A 95 -1.51 5.99 -12.86
CA HIS A 95 -2.56 5.44 -12.01
C HIS A 95 -2.70 6.25 -10.73
N SER A 96 -3.80 6.08 -10.00
CA SER A 96 -4.10 6.75 -8.73
C SER A 96 -4.01 5.74 -7.58
N GLY A 97 -2.79 5.44 -7.13
CA GLY A 97 -2.50 4.57 -5.99
C GLY A 97 -2.60 3.08 -6.27
N ILE A 98 -3.36 2.63 -7.27
CA ILE A 98 -3.48 1.22 -7.67
C ILE A 98 -3.21 1.06 -9.16
N ASP A 99 -2.21 0.25 -9.51
CA ASP A 99 -1.96 -0.16 -10.88
C ASP A 99 -2.77 -1.41 -11.24
N VAL A 100 -3.93 -1.20 -11.85
CA VAL A 100 -4.84 -2.28 -12.24
C VAL A 100 -4.20 -3.24 -13.25
N ARG A 101 -3.33 -2.76 -14.14
CA ARG A 101 -2.66 -3.60 -15.14
C ARG A 101 -1.65 -4.54 -14.48
N SER A 102 -0.84 -4.05 -13.54
CA SER A 102 0.07 -4.88 -12.76
C SER A 102 -0.68 -5.89 -11.88
N LEU A 103 -1.79 -5.47 -11.28
CA LEU A 103 -2.64 -6.35 -10.48
C LEU A 103 -3.24 -7.47 -11.35
N ALA A 104 -3.81 -7.14 -12.49
CA ALA A 104 -4.36 -8.13 -13.43
C ALA A 104 -3.29 -9.11 -13.91
N ARG A 105 -2.09 -8.61 -14.27
CA ARG A 105 -0.95 -9.46 -14.64
C ARG A 105 -0.56 -10.42 -13.52
N ALA A 106 -0.49 -9.97 -12.28
CA ALA A 106 -0.13 -10.79 -11.13
C ALA A 106 -1.18 -11.87 -10.86
N ILE A 107 -2.48 -11.53 -10.92
CA ILE A 107 -3.58 -12.48 -10.77
C ILE A 107 -3.54 -13.53 -11.88
N PHE A 108 -3.35 -13.12 -13.13
CA PHE A 108 -3.26 -14.02 -14.27
C PHE A 108 -2.06 -14.98 -14.14
N GLY A 109 -0.91 -14.44 -13.70
CA GLY A 109 0.29 -15.26 -13.43
C GLY A 109 0.06 -16.33 -12.35
N LEU A 110 -0.67 -15.99 -11.28
CA LEU A 110 -1.04 -16.95 -10.24
C LEU A 110 -1.96 -18.05 -10.74
N ILE A 111 -2.97 -17.72 -11.56
CA ILE A 111 -3.94 -18.67 -12.10
C ILE A 111 -3.30 -19.58 -13.16
N SER A 112 -2.39 -19.04 -13.98
CA SER A 112 -1.72 -19.81 -15.04
C SER A 112 -0.56 -20.69 -14.55
N GLY A 113 -0.31 -20.73 -13.25
CA GLY A 113 0.79 -21.52 -12.66
C GLY A 113 2.19 -20.98 -12.99
N GLY A 114 2.29 -19.79 -13.58
CA GLY A 114 3.54 -19.10 -13.86
C GLY A 114 4.18 -18.51 -12.59
N LYS A 115 5.51 -18.40 -12.58
CA LYS A 115 6.20 -17.61 -11.56
C LYS A 115 5.76 -16.16 -11.74
N SER A 116 5.23 -15.54 -10.68
CA SER A 116 4.88 -14.11 -10.68
C SER A 116 6.10 -13.30 -11.09
N SER A 117 6.11 -12.76 -12.29
CA SER A 117 7.18 -11.91 -12.79
C SER A 117 6.93 -10.47 -12.33
N GLY A 118 7.48 -10.12 -11.17
CA GLY A 118 7.46 -8.76 -10.63
C GLY A 118 6.37 -8.48 -9.60
N GLY A 119 6.54 -7.41 -8.83
CA GLY A 119 5.60 -6.92 -7.85
C GLY A 119 4.34 -6.34 -8.50
N ALA A 120 3.21 -6.42 -7.79
CA ALA A 120 1.95 -5.78 -8.19
C ALA A 120 1.60 -4.60 -7.26
N SER A 121 2.45 -4.32 -6.27
CA SER A 121 2.25 -3.21 -5.33
C SER A 121 2.89 -1.95 -5.88
N THR A 122 2.16 -0.84 -5.84
CA THR A 122 2.64 0.49 -6.22
C THR A 122 3.50 1.10 -5.12
N ILE A 123 4.26 2.16 -5.43
CA ILE A 123 5.03 2.95 -4.45
C ILE A 123 4.10 3.46 -3.35
N THR A 124 2.92 3.99 -3.70
CA THR A 124 1.94 4.52 -2.75
C THR A 124 1.38 3.42 -1.83
N GLN A 125 1.16 2.20 -2.33
CA GLN A 125 0.78 1.06 -1.49
C GLN A 125 1.91 0.63 -0.55
N GLN A 126 3.17 0.68 -0.98
CA GLN A 126 4.32 0.41 -0.13
C GLN A 126 4.44 1.47 0.97
N LEU A 127 4.26 2.74 0.64
CA LEU A 127 4.23 3.84 1.61
C LEU A 127 3.10 3.64 2.63
N ALA A 128 1.88 3.36 2.17
CA ALA A 128 0.72 3.05 3.02
C ALA A 128 1.02 1.91 3.99
N LYS A 129 1.66 0.84 3.50
CA LYS A 129 2.08 -0.29 4.31
C LYS A 129 3.11 0.10 5.38
N MET A 130 4.10 0.90 5.02
CA MET A 130 5.20 1.28 5.94
C MET A 130 4.74 2.21 7.06
N LEU A 131 3.83 3.13 6.76
CA LEU A 131 3.43 4.18 7.69
C LEU A 131 2.20 3.82 8.54
N PHE A 132 1.27 3.02 7.99
CA PHE A 132 -0.07 2.89 8.56
C PHE A 132 -0.53 1.45 8.80
N THR A 133 0.32 0.45 8.52
CA THR A 133 -0.06 -0.95 8.76
C THR A 133 1.00 -1.69 9.56
N GLU A 134 0.52 -2.57 10.46
CA GLU A 134 1.38 -3.43 11.26
C GLU A 134 1.72 -4.73 10.53
N LYS A 135 2.72 -5.46 11.02
CA LYS A 135 3.06 -6.78 10.47
C LYS A 135 1.92 -7.76 10.74
N PRO A 136 1.36 -8.41 9.71
CA PRO A 136 0.27 -9.38 9.90
C PRO A 136 0.79 -10.65 10.57
N SER A 137 0.01 -11.20 11.52
CA SER A 137 0.33 -12.45 12.22
C SER A 137 -0.22 -13.69 11.50
N SER A 138 -1.14 -13.52 10.54
CA SER A 138 -1.75 -14.63 9.80
C SER A 138 -2.00 -14.29 8.32
N GLY A 139 -2.22 -15.33 7.50
CA GLY A 139 -2.53 -15.15 6.08
C GLY A 139 -3.81 -14.35 5.84
N LEU A 140 -4.85 -14.55 6.65
CA LEU A 140 -6.09 -13.78 6.54
C LEU A 140 -5.88 -12.30 6.88
N GLN A 141 -5.13 -12.01 7.94
CA GLN A 141 -4.77 -10.63 8.27
C GLN A 141 -3.96 -9.97 7.15
N ARG A 142 -3.10 -10.74 6.46
CA ARG A 142 -2.35 -10.23 5.30
C ARG A 142 -3.28 -9.78 4.17
N VAL A 143 -4.33 -10.56 3.88
CA VAL A 143 -5.32 -10.20 2.86
C VAL A 143 -6.07 -8.93 3.28
N MET A 144 -6.56 -8.86 4.53
CA MET A 144 -7.27 -7.68 5.05
C MET A 144 -6.37 -6.43 5.05
N GLN A 145 -5.12 -6.59 5.45
CA GLN A 145 -4.11 -5.53 5.39
C GLN A 145 -3.96 -5.00 3.95
N LYS A 146 -3.97 -5.90 2.95
CA LYS A 146 -3.84 -5.47 1.54
C LYS A 146 -4.99 -4.58 1.09
N PHE A 147 -6.22 -4.85 1.52
CA PHE A 147 -7.35 -3.96 1.25
C PHE A 147 -7.20 -2.61 1.95
N LYS A 148 -6.68 -2.57 3.19
CA LYS A 148 -6.34 -1.30 3.86
C LYS A 148 -5.30 -0.50 3.08
N GLU A 149 -4.20 -1.15 2.66
CA GLU A 149 -3.15 -0.55 1.85
C GLU A 149 -3.74 0.10 0.58
N TRP A 150 -4.68 -0.57 -0.10
CA TRP A 150 -5.34 -0.04 -1.29
C TRP A 150 -6.19 1.20 -1.00
N ILE A 151 -6.99 1.15 0.06
CA ILE A 151 -7.84 2.31 0.44
C ILE A 151 -6.98 3.50 0.85
N ILE A 152 -5.93 3.26 1.63
CA ILE A 152 -5.00 4.31 2.04
C ILE A 152 -4.26 4.88 0.83
N ALA A 153 -3.79 4.02 -0.09
CA ALA A 153 -3.11 4.45 -1.30
C ALA A 153 -3.99 5.36 -2.19
N ILE A 154 -5.27 5.01 -2.37
CA ILE A 154 -6.22 5.87 -3.10
C ILE A 154 -6.47 7.22 -2.41
N ARG A 155 -6.39 7.26 -1.07
CA ARG A 155 -6.57 8.51 -0.30
C ARG A 155 -5.33 9.40 -0.28
N LEU A 156 -4.15 8.83 -0.53
CA LEU A 156 -2.87 9.55 -0.61
C LEU A 156 -2.64 10.22 -1.96
N GLU A 157 -3.26 9.72 -3.01
CA GLU A 157 -3.22 10.27 -4.37
C GLU A 157 -4.37 11.27 -4.63
#